data_bc68d4d3885b9448b749ab5ddbca9577
#
_entry.id   bc68d4d3885b9448b749ab5ddbca9577
#
_cell.length_a   1.000
_cell.length_b   1.000
_cell.length_c   1.000
_cell.angle_alpha   90.00
_cell.angle_beta   90.00
_cell.angle_gamma   90.00
#
_symmetry.space_group_name_H-M   'P 1'
#
loop_
_entity.id
_entity.type
_entity.pdbx_description
1 polymer ?
#
loop_
_entity_poly.entity_id
_entity_poly.type
_entity_poly.pdbx_seq_one_letter_code
_entity_poly.pdbx_strand_id
1 'polypeptide(L)'
;MLARIVTLSASALAIIGTAANPANAQSHATPELVLTATNASPNTLLVYDPSGNLLQSIATHGHGGVSGNAGGIAKHRGQVAVVNFGSSDVSVFDLGTDGRRLHLQDLVPAVSNPVSVAFGYNHLYILSTTSVESHWVSPAGVDPQPDGTATLLHADGSAGQVGVVTGQLVITEKSNAIESVALTADGAVTGNANLVSDIPANVNTPLGLATRGNDAYVTIAHANEISLVRDDAVLTTTPSVTQHAPCWLALDGPFLFSANSPSLSVSRYAVYGQHIIQDAAVAATFEGDPTDIAYGAGRLGVIDSDGTNSHLSIFKVDEDGNLTLGDVVTFTGVVSTNGVVIITSDEGLAR
;
A
#
# COMPACT_ATOMS: atom_id res chain seq x y z
N MET A 1 -11.35 -84.92 -47.86
CA MET A 1 -11.64 -83.88 -46.89
C MET A 1 -10.86 -82.63 -47.25
N LEU A 2 -11.52 -81.65 -47.89
CA LEU A 2 -10.87 -80.40 -48.35
C LEU A 2 -10.98 -79.37 -47.24
N ALA A 3 -9.85 -78.81 -46.77
CA ALA A 3 -9.80 -77.63 -45.88
C ALA A 3 -9.72 -76.36 -46.73
N ARG A 4 -10.70 -75.50 -46.57
CA ARG A 4 -10.72 -74.16 -47.17
C ARG A 4 -9.87 -73.17 -46.28
N ILE A 5 -8.88 -72.54 -46.92
CA ILE A 5 -8.12 -71.45 -46.36
C ILE A 5 -8.87 -70.16 -46.71
N VAL A 6 -9.24 -69.40 -45.69
CA VAL A 6 -9.83 -68.05 -45.80
C VAL A 6 -8.70 -67.03 -45.51
N THR A 7 -8.31 -66.29 -46.53
CA THR A 7 -7.39 -65.15 -46.37
C THR A 7 -8.17 -63.88 -45.99
N LEU A 8 -7.88 -63.33 -44.82
CA LEU A 8 -8.36 -62.01 -44.41
C LEU A 8 -7.34 -60.96 -44.88
N SER A 9 -7.79 -60.06 -45.72
CA SER A 9 -7.05 -58.88 -46.12
C SER A 9 -7.28 -57.76 -45.02
N ALA A 10 -6.24 -57.37 -44.36
CA ALA A 10 -6.28 -56.19 -43.43
C ALA A 10 -5.99 -54.93 -44.21
N SER A 11 -6.96 -54.04 -44.38
CA SER A 11 -6.79 -52.71 -44.94
C SER A 11 -6.32 -51.78 -43.79
N ALA A 12 -5.10 -51.29 -43.87
CA ALA A 12 -4.57 -50.29 -42.95
C ALA A 12 -5.12 -48.90 -43.34
N LEU A 13 -5.95 -48.32 -42.47
CA LEU A 13 -6.43 -46.95 -42.59
C LEU A 13 -5.37 -46.03 -41.97
N ALA A 14 -4.64 -45.26 -42.77
CA ALA A 14 -3.70 -44.26 -42.31
C ALA A 14 -4.50 -43.03 -41.83
N ILE A 15 -4.55 -42.80 -40.50
CA ILE A 15 -5.05 -41.57 -39.91
C ILE A 15 -3.92 -40.53 -39.99
N ILE A 16 -4.06 -39.56 -40.89
CA ILE A 16 -3.20 -38.37 -40.91
C ILE A 16 -3.67 -37.48 -39.78
N GLY A 17 -3.03 -37.59 -38.60
CA GLY A 17 -3.20 -36.67 -37.50
C GLY A 17 -2.54 -35.34 -37.87
N THR A 18 -3.33 -34.28 -38.12
CA THR A 18 -2.83 -32.91 -38.12
C THR A 18 -2.45 -32.58 -36.69
N ALA A 19 -1.15 -32.53 -36.39
CA ALA A 19 -0.65 -31.95 -35.16
C ALA A 19 -1.03 -30.46 -35.17
N ALA A 20 -2.07 -30.10 -34.37
CA ALA A 20 -2.32 -28.72 -34.03
C ALA A 20 -1.09 -28.25 -33.23
N ASN A 21 -0.33 -27.31 -33.79
CA ASN A 21 0.65 -26.56 -33.00
C ASN A 21 -0.08 -26.01 -31.77
N PRO A 22 0.42 -26.23 -30.54
CA PRO A 22 -0.07 -25.47 -29.43
C PRO A 22 0.27 -24.00 -29.74
N ALA A 23 -0.75 -23.19 -30.01
CA ALA A 23 -0.59 -21.78 -30.04
C ALA A 23 0.11 -21.43 -28.71
N ASN A 24 1.31 -20.84 -28.79
CA ASN A 24 1.95 -20.19 -27.66
C ASN A 24 0.94 -19.18 -27.15
N ALA A 25 0.15 -19.55 -26.14
CA ALA A 25 -0.49 -18.63 -25.28
C ALA A 25 0.66 -17.93 -24.54
N GLN A 26 1.19 -16.85 -25.13
CA GLN A 26 1.94 -15.88 -24.36
C GLN A 26 0.96 -15.45 -23.26
N SER A 27 1.21 -15.91 -22.03
CA SER A 27 0.63 -15.30 -20.88
C SER A 27 1.11 -13.85 -20.94
N HIS A 28 0.26 -12.95 -21.42
CA HIS A 28 0.50 -11.53 -21.25
C HIS A 28 0.45 -11.33 -19.76
N ALA A 29 1.64 -11.29 -19.14
CA ALA A 29 1.75 -10.86 -17.74
C ALA A 29 1.05 -9.52 -17.66
N THR A 30 0.08 -9.41 -16.74
CA THR A 30 -0.63 -8.18 -16.47
C THR A 30 0.39 -7.09 -16.21
N PRO A 31 0.41 -5.97 -16.97
CA PRO A 31 1.34 -4.90 -16.69
C PRO A 31 1.21 -4.43 -15.25
N GLU A 32 2.34 -4.30 -14.58
CA GLU A 32 2.43 -3.80 -13.22
C GLU A 32 3.04 -2.39 -13.28
N LEU A 33 2.58 -1.50 -12.41
CA LEU A 33 3.12 -0.15 -12.28
C LEU A 33 3.50 0.11 -10.82
N VAL A 34 4.65 0.71 -10.61
CA VAL A 34 5.14 1.16 -9.30
C VAL A 34 5.09 2.67 -9.27
N LEU A 35 4.37 3.23 -8.32
CA LEU A 35 4.10 4.64 -8.24
C LEU A 35 4.69 5.23 -6.96
N THR A 36 5.24 6.44 -7.08
CA THR A 36 5.67 7.25 -5.93
C THR A 36 5.46 8.73 -6.23
N ALA A 37 5.47 9.59 -5.21
CA ALA A 37 5.38 11.03 -5.37
C ALA A 37 6.68 11.72 -4.94
N THR A 38 7.05 12.80 -5.62
CA THR A 38 8.22 13.60 -5.26
C THR A 38 8.08 14.30 -3.92
N ASN A 39 6.82 14.51 -3.48
CA ASN A 39 6.49 15.27 -2.29
C ASN A 39 7.17 16.67 -2.26
N ALA A 40 7.51 17.18 -3.44
CA ALA A 40 8.14 18.47 -3.65
C ALA A 40 7.10 19.59 -3.81
N SER A 41 7.54 20.81 -4.00
CA SER A 41 6.69 21.95 -4.32
C SER A 41 7.15 22.60 -5.63
N PRO A 42 6.43 22.38 -6.76
CA PRO A 42 5.20 21.58 -6.96
C PRO A 42 5.42 20.06 -6.81
N ASN A 43 4.35 19.33 -6.46
CA ASN A 43 4.38 17.88 -6.33
C ASN A 43 4.14 17.18 -7.67
N THR A 44 4.70 15.96 -7.82
CA THR A 44 4.62 15.18 -9.05
C THR A 44 4.46 13.70 -8.72
N LEU A 45 3.52 13.04 -9.37
CA LEU A 45 3.38 11.58 -9.37
C LEU A 45 4.31 10.98 -10.43
N LEU A 46 5.13 10.02 -10.03
CA LEU A 46 6.05 9.28 -10.88
C LEU A 46 5.57 7.84 -11.04
N VAL A 47 5.56 7.35 -12.26
CA VAL A 47 5.08 6.01 -12.61
C VAL A 47 6.21 5.24 -13.28
N TYR A 48 6.55 4.10 -12.71
CA TYR A 48 7.63 3.22 -13.18
C TYR A 48 7.06 1.85 -13.57
N ASP A 49 7.76 1.17 -14.47
CA ASP A 49 7.62 -0.27 -14.60
C ASP A 49 8.41 -1.00 -13.49
N PRO A 50 8.18 -2.31 -13.28
CA PRO A 50 8.90 -3.06 -12.25
C PRO A 50 10.41 -3.20 -12.49
N SER A 51 10.92 -2.77 -13.64
CA SER A 51 12.36 -2.72 -13.98
C SER A 51 12.94 -1.33 -13.78
N GLY A 52 12.25 -0.44 -13.05
CA GLY A 52 12.73 0.90 -12.72
C GLY A 52 12.70 1.90 -13.87
N ASN A 53 12.10 1.58 -15.04
CA ASN A 53 12.00 2.54 -16.12
C ASN A 53 10.86 3.52 -15.87
N LEU A 54 11.14 4.83 -15.95
CA LEU A 54 10.12 5.87 -15.84
C LEU A 54 9.20 5.82 -17.05
N LEU A 55 7.93 5.56 -16.81
CA LEU A 55 6.88 5.52 -17.84
C LEU A 55 6.14 6.85 -17.94
N GLN A 56 5.91 7.52 -16.80
CA GLN A 56 5.12 8.74 -16.74
C GLN A 56 5.55 9.63 -15.56
N SER A 57 5.49 10.94 -15.78
CA SER A 57 5.67 11.98 -14.77
C SER A 57 4.51 12.94 -14.89
N ILE A 58 3.66 13.06 -13.86
CA ILE A 58 2.39 13.76 -13.91
C ILE A 58 2.35 14.78 -12.78
N ALA A 59 2.09 16.05 -13.11
CA ALA A 59 1.85 17.08 -12.10
C ALA A 59 0.61 16.71 -11.25
N THR A 60 0.75 16.80 -9.92
CA THR A 60 -0.41 16.64 -9.03
C THR A 60 -1.28 17.90 -8.97
N HIS A 61 -0.78 19.02 -9.46
CA HIS A 61 -1.35 20.37 -9.35
C HIS A 61 -1.43 20.89 -7.91
N GLY A 62 -0.77 20.22 -6.97
CA GLY A 62 -0.62 20.62 -5.58
C GLY A 62 0.84 20.75 -5.14
N HIS A 63 1.03 21.00 -3.86
CA HIS A 63 2.32 21.15 -3.21
C HIS A 63 2.50 20.06 -2.15
N GLY A 64 3.62 19.35 -2.19
CA GLY A 64 4.00 18.35 -1.19
C GLY A 64 4.47 18.96 0.12
N GLY A 65 5.38 18.28 0.81
CA GLY A 65 5.99 18.76 2.06
C GLY A 65 5.54 18.00 3.32
N VAL A 66 4.82 16.88 3.17
CA VAL A 66 4.56 16.00 4.30
C VAL A 66 5.87 15.35 4.77
N SER A 67 6.01 15.14 6.06
CA SER A 67 7.23 14.57 6.65
C SER A 67 6.89 13.63 7.81
N GLY A 68 7.61 12.49 7.86
CA GLY A 68 7.45 11.48 8.91
C GLY A 68 6.05 10.86 8.96
N ASN A 69 5.45 10.59 7.79
CA ASN A 69 4.12 10.03 7.64
C ASN A 69 4.13 8.95 6.56
N ALA A 70 3.29 7.92 6.71
CA ALA A 70 3.06 6.87 5.73
C ALA A 70 1.69 7.00 5.06
N GLY A 71 1.50 6.25 3.96
CA GLY A 71 0.23 6.26 3.25
C GLY A 71 -0.08 7.60 2.59
N GLY A 72 0.94 8.30 2.10
CA GLY A 72 0.78 9.51 1.28
C GLY A 72 0.25 9.22 -0.12
N ILE A 73 0.21 7.95 -0.53
CA ILE A 73 -0.43 7.45 -1.75
C ILE A 73 -1.29 6.24 -1.39
N ALA A 74 -2.51 6.19 -1.91
CA ALA A 74 -3.38 5.03 -1.82
C ALA A 74 -3.98 4.69 -3.17
N LYS A 75 -4.45 3.44 -3.33
CA LYS A 75 -5.06 2.96 -4.57
C LYS A 75 -6.37 2.23 -4.34
N HIS A 76 -7.27 2.28 -5.31
CA HIS A 76 -8.50 1.50 -5.32
C HIS A 76 -9.06 1.39 -6.74
N ARG A 77 -9.23 0.17 -7.28
CA ARG A 77 -9.88 -0.09 -8.57
C ARG A 77 -9.40 0.83 -9.72
N GLY A 78 -8.09 1.01 -9.83
CA GLY A 78 -7.49 1.87 -10.84
C GLY A 78 -7.48 3.37 -10.52
N GLN A 79 -8.05 3.80 -9.40
CA GLN A 79 -7.85 5.15 -8.89
C GLN A 79 -6.64 5.20 -7.96
N VAL A 80 -5.91 6.30 -8.00
CA VAL A 80 -4.73 6.56 -7.16
C VAL A 80 -4.87 7.95 -6.56
N ALA A 81 -4.89 8.03 -5.23
CA ALA A 81 -4.93 9.29 -4.49
C ALA A 81 -3.52 9.64 -4.02
N VAL A 82 -3.14 10.91 -4.14
CA VAL A 82 -1.82 11.45 -3.75
C VAL A 82 -2.01 12.69 -2.89
N VAL A 83 -1.42 12.67 -1.70
CA VAL A 83 -1.45 13.77 -0.75
C VAL A 83 -0.63 14.95 -1.26
N ASN A 84 -1.19 16.16 -1.17
CA ASN A 84 -0.52 17.45 -1.36
C ASN A 84 -0.62 18.26 -0.06
N PHE A 85 0.29 18.00 0.86
CA PHE A 85 0.28 18.59 2.20
C PHE A 85 0.29 20.12 2.17
N GLY A 86 1.16 20.71 1.34
CA GLY A 86 1.39 22.15 1.29
C GLY A 86 0.26 22.97 0.65
N SER A 87 -0.62 22.33 -0.12
CA SER A 87 -1.80 22.97 -0.74
C SER A 87 -3.13 22.56 -0.10
N SER A 88 -3.12 21.69 0.91
CA SER A 88 -4.31 21.19 1.60
C SER A 88 -5.31 20.53 0.66
N ASP A 89 -4.83 19.65 -0.21
CA ASP A 89 -5.66 18.89 -1.15
C ASP A 89 -5.07 17.48 -1.41
N VAL A 90 -5.87 16.65 -2.07
CA VAL A 90 -5.50 15.33 -2.55
C VAL A 90 -5.78 15.25 -4.04
N SER A 91 -4.78 14.88 -4.83
CA SER A 91 -4.96 14.62 -6.26
C SER A 91 -5.39 13.18 -6.47
N VAL A 92 -6.45 12.97 -7.22
CA VAL A 92 -6.94 11.66 -7.62
C VAL A 92 -6.68 11.44 -9.11
N PHE A 93 -6.01 10.35 -9.40
CA PHE A 93 -5.69 9.92 -10.76
C PHE A 93 -6.49 8.68 -11.11
N ASP A 94 -6.82 8.57 -12.37
CA ASP A 94 -7.52 7.44 -12.97
C ASP A 94 -6.61 6.67 -13.92
N LEU A 95 -6.54 5.35 -13.76
CA LEU A 95 -5.83 4.48 -14.69
C LEU A 95 -6.68 4.31 -15.94
N GLY A 96 -6.14 4.76 -17.06
CA GLY A 96 -6.81 4.65 -18.35
C GLY A 96 -7.08 3.19 -18.74
N THR A 97 -7.99 3.01 -19.70
CA THR A 97 -8.40 1.68 -20.20
C THR A 97 -7.27 0.90 -20.87
N ASP A 98 -6.14 1.55 -21.16
CA ASP A 98 -4.91 0.90 -21.64
C ASP A 98 -4.13 0.19 -20.50
N GLY A 99 -4.54 0.38 -19.24
CA GLY A 99 -3.91 -0.19 -18.05
C GLY A 99 -2.47 0.29 -17.82
N ARG A 100 -2.08 1.42 -18.43
CA ARG A 100 -0.68 1.88 -18.42
C ARG A 100 -0.51 3.35 -18.10
N ARG A 101 -1.52 4.16 -18.35
CA ARG A 101 -1.45 5.61 -18.19
C ARG A 101 -2.42 6.08 -17.14
N LEU A 102 -1.92 6.92 -16.25
CA LEU A 102 -2.72 7.63 -15.28
C LEU A 102 -3.04 9.04 -15.80
N HIS A 103 -4.24 9.50 -15.51
CA HIS A 103 -4.72 10.84 -15.82
C HIS A 103 -5.26 11.47 -14.55
N LEU A 104 -4.94 12.74 -14.29
CA LEU A 104 -5.57 13.47 -13.20
C LEU A 104 -7.07 13.53 -13.44
N GLN A 105 -7.83 13.06 -12.48
CA GLN A 105 -9.30 13.03 -12.51
C GLN A 105 -9.86 14.16 -11.66
N ASP A 106 -9.44 14.24 -10.38
CA ASP A 106 -9.97 15.18 -9.42
C ASP A 106 -8.87 15.83 -8.59
N LEU A 107 -9.17 16.99 -8.05
CA LEU A 107 -8.44 17.66 -6.98
C LEU A 107 -9.41 17.86 -5.82
N VAL A 108 -9.25 17.09 -4.76
CA VAL A 108 -10.16 17.03 -3.61
C VAL A 108 -9.60 17.92 -2.49
N PRO A 109 -10.30 19.00 -2.10
CA PRO A 109 -9.87 19.84 -0.98
C PRO A 109 -9.92 19.05 0.32
N ALA A 110 -8.94 19.25 1.20
CA ALA A 110 -8.91 18.71 2.56
C ALA A 110 -9.19 19.82 3.58
N VAL A 111 -9.82 19.46 4.69
CA VAL A 111 -10.17 20.42 5.78
C VAL A 111 -8.91 21.08 6.37
N SER A 112 -7.81 20.33 6.46
CA SER A 112 -6.50 20.87 6.84
C SER A 112 -5.39 20.15 6.04
N ASN A 113 -4.11 20.36 6.39
CA ASN A 113 -3.00 19.73 5.66
C ASN A 113 -3.10 18.19 5.73
N PRO A 114 -3.37 17.50 4.60
CA PRO A 114 -3.51 16.05 4.58
C PRO A 114 -2.16 15.37 4.78
N VAL A 115 -2.14 14.30 5.57
CA VAL A 115 -0.93 13.54 5.91
C VAL A 115 -0.96 12.11 5.41
N SER A 116 -2.14 11.52 5.28
CA SER A 116 -2.33 10.13 4.84
C SER A 116 -3.70 9.95 4.18
N VAL A 117 -3.81 8.99 3.27
CA VAL A 117 -5.05 8.63 2.59
C VAL A 117 -5.26 7.13 2.58
N ALA A 118 -6.51 6.70 2.60
CA ALA A 118 -6.91 5.31 2.45
C ALA A 118 -8.22 5.19 1.66
N PHE A 119 -8.41 4.08 0.96
CA PHE A 119 -9.68 3.75 0.31
C PHE A 119 -10.38 2.57 1.01
N GLY A 120 -11.69 2.63 1.06
CA GLY A 120 -12.56 1.54 1.53
C GLY A 120 -14.02 1.93 1.40
N TYR A 121 -14.95 0.96 1.39
CA TYR A 121 -16.41 1.20 1.37
C TYR A 121 -16.89 2.20 0.29
N ASN A 122 -16.23 2.24 -0.88
CA ASN A 122 -16.43 3.27 -1.91
C ASN A 122 -16.22 4.71 -1.41
N HIS A 123 -15.28 4.91 -0.49
CA HIS A 123 -14.85 6.22 -0.01
C HIS A 123 -13.33 6.38 -0.12
N LEU A 124 -12.90 7.59 -0.33
CA LEU A 124 -11.57 8.09 -0.05
C LEU A 124 -11.59 8.71 1.34
N TYR A 125 -10.77 8.19 2.26
CA TYR A 125 -10.55 8.78 3.56
C TYR A 125 -9.30 9.63 3.52
N ILE A 126 -9.41 10.88 3.95
CA ILE A 126 -8.31 11.83 4.02
C ILE A 126 -8.04 12.12 5.48
N LEU A 127 -6.89 11.66 5.98
CA LEU A 127 -6.39 12.05 7.29
C LEU A 127 -5.59 13.33 7.15
N SER A 128 -6.02 14.36 7.82
CA SER A 128 -5.35 15.63 7.94
C SER A 128 -4.72 15.80 9.32
N THR A 129 -3.99 16.87 9.54
CA THR A 129 -3.28 17.12 10.82
C THR A 129 -4.19 17.21 12.05
N THR A 130 -5.50 17.45 11.88
CA THR A 130 -6.45 17.69 12.98
C THR A 130 -7.77 16.94 12.84
N SER A 131 -8.00 16.29 11.72
CA SER A 131 -9.28 15.66 11.40
C SER A 131 -9.12 14.52 10.39
N VAL A 132 -10.13 13.66 10.31
CA VAL A 132 -10.32 12.70 9.23
C VAL A 132 -11.66 12.95 8.56
N GLU A 133 -11.70 12.83 7.25
CA GLU A 133 -12.90 13.02 6.43
C GLU A 133 -13.08 11.88 5.42
N SER A 134 -14.33 11.64 5.03
CA SER A 134 -14.70 10.68 3.99
C SER A 134 -15.31 11.40 2.80
N HIS A 135 -14.96 10.95 1.59
CA HIS A 135 -15.47 11.45 0.32
C HIS A 135 -15.96 10.28 -0.51
N TRP A 136 -17.19 10.37 -1.01
CA TRP A 136 -17.77 9.32 -1.86
C TRP A 136 -16.99 9.13 -3.15
N VAL A 137 -16.68 7.87 -3.48
CA VAL A 137 -15.95 7.47 -4.68
C VAL A 137 -16.91 6.79 -5.66
N SER A 138 -16.88 7.24 -6.89
CA SER A 138 -17.63 6.67 -8.01
C SER A 138 -16.72 6.48 -9.23
N PRO A 139 -17.16 5.78 -10.27
CA PRO A 139 -16.43 5.74 -11.55
C PRO A 139 -16.29 7.12 -12.22
N ALA A 140 -17.12 8.09 -11.85
CA ALA A 140 -17.04 9.46 -12.38
C ALA A 140 -16.01 10.32 -11.64
N GLY A 141 -15.52 9.85 -10.48
CA GLY A 141 -14.54 10.55 -9.65
C GLY A 141 -14.88 10.52 -8.16
N VAL A 142 -14.20 11.37 -7.42
CA VAL A 142 -14.36 11.56 -5.97
C VAL A 142 -15.14 12.84 -5.70
N ASP A 143 -16.16 12.76 -4.85
CA ASP A 143 -16.93 13.96 -4.46
C ASP A 143 -15.99 14.92 -3.71
N PRO A 144 -15.88 16.19 -4.16
CA PRO A 144 -15.04 17.18 -3.48
C PRO A 144 -15.59 17.62 -2.12
N GLN A 145 -16.87 17.34 -1.84
CA GLN A 145 -17.44 17.62 -0.51
C GLN A 145 -17.41 16.39 0.36
N PRO A 146 -16.90 16.47 1.60
CA PRO A 146 -16.93 15.35 2.52
C PRO A 146 -18.40 15.03 2.90
N ASP A 147 -18.72 13.75 2.98
CA ASP A 147 -20.00 13.23 3.48
C ASP A 147 -19.93 12.86 4.99
N GLY A 148 -18.74 12.87 5.57
CA GLY A 148 -18.49 12.70 6.98
C GLY A 148 -17.14 13.28 7.41
N THR A 149 -17.09 13.82 8.62
CA THR A 149 -15.85 14.40 9.19
C THR A 149 -15.84 14.17 10.70
N ALA A 150 -14.67 13.80 11.23
CA ALA A 150 -14.41 13.72 12.66
C ALA A 150 -13.14 14.49 13.02
N THR A 151 -13.20 15.29 14.10
CA THR A 151 -12.02 15.91 14.70
C THR A 151 -11.28 14.86 15.52
N LEU A 152 -9.95 14.81 15.39
CA LEU A 152 -9.09 13.94 16.19
C LEU A 152 -9.08 14.40 17.65
N LEU A 153 -8.92 13.46 18.58
CA LEU A 153 -8.74 13.80 20.00
C LEU A 153 -7.40 14.50 20.23
N HIS A 154 -6.36 14.07 19.48
CA HIS A 154 -5.03 14.66 19.47
C HIS A 154 -4.85 15.56 18.23
N ALA A 155 -5.69 16.59 18.08
CA ALA A 155 -5.64 17.54 16.97
C ALA A 155 -4.45 18.53 17.09
N ASP A 156 -3.25 18.01 17.41
CA ASP A 156 -2.01 18.75 17.67
C ASP A 156 -0.99 18.69 16.51
N GLY A 157 -1.39 18.10 15.40
CA GLY A 157 -0.53 17.90 14.21
C GLY A 157 0.29 16.62 14.27
N SER A 158 0.06 15.74 15.24
CA SER A 158 0.80 14.48 15.39
C SER A 158 0.24 13.31 14.58
N ALA A 159 -0.86 13.49 13.85
CA ALA A 159 -1.46 12.47 13.02
C ALA A 159 -0.42 11.79 12.10
N GLY A 160 -0.39 10.45 12.10
CA GLY A 160 0.58 9.63 11.38
C GLY A 160 0.00 8.99 10.13
N GLN A 161 -0.85 7.99 10.30
CA GLN A 161 -1.44 7.22 9.20
C GLN A 161 -2.88 6.83 9.50
N VAL A 162 -3.72 6.73 8.47
CA VAL A 162 -5.07 6.19 8.54
C VAL A 162 -5.14 4.83 7.84
N GLY A 163 -5.88 3.90 8.44
CA GLY A 163 -6.20 2.60 7.85
C GLY A 163 -7.66 2.23 8.05
N VAL A 164 -8.18 1.46 7.11
CA VAL A 164 -9.58 1.02 7.10
C VAL A 164 -9.65 -0.40 7.63
N VAL A 165 -10.47 -0.60 8.66
CA VAL A 165 -10.87 -1.93 9.14
C VAL A 165 -12.39 -2.07 9.04
N THR A 166 -12.93 -3.23 9.38
CA THR A 166 -14.38 -3.46 9.28
C THR A 166 -15.15 -2.49 10.18
N GLY A 167 -15.90 -1.58 9.56
CA GLY A 167 -16.81 -0.65 10.25
C GLY A 167 -16.14 0.55 10.91
N GLN A 168 -14.84 0.72 10.78
CA GLN A 168 -14.13 1.86 11.39
C GLN A 168 -12.80 2.18 10.70
N LEU A 169 -12.29 3.37 11.01
CA LEU A 169 -10.91 3.77 10.73
C LEU A 169 -10.05 3.56 11.98
N VAL A 170 -8.80 3.21 11.79
CA VAL A 170 -7.75 3.26 12.82
C VAL A 170 -6.74 4.33 12.42
N ILE A 171 -6.39 5.21 13.34
CA ILE A 171 -5.53 6.36 13.12
C ILE A 171 -4.40 6.32 14.15
N THR A 172 -3.18 6.50 13.68
CA THR A 172 -2.00 6.61 14.56
C THR A 172 -1.68 8.07 14.83
N GLU A 173 -1.30 8.35 16.08
CA GLU A 173 -0.88 9.67 16.54
C GLU A 173 0.53 9.58 17.14
N LYS A 174 1.47 10.34 16.58
CA LYS A 174 2.86 10.37 17.08
C LYS A 174 2.97 10.89 18.51
N SER A 175 1.93 11.52 19.01
CA SER A 175 1.77 11.95 20.42
C SER A 175 1.35 10.82 21.38
N ASN A 176 1.66 9.56 21.02
CA ASN A 176 1.45 8.36 21.84
C ASN A 176 0.00 7.91 21.97
N ALA A 177 -0.82 8.14 20.95
CA ALA A 177 -2.18 7.66 20.89
C ALA A 177 -2.45 6.82 19.62
N ILE A 178 -3.42 5.94 19.71
CA ILE A 178 -4.09 5.30 18.58
C ILE A 178 -5.57 5.65 18.74
N GLU A 179 -6.15 6.19 17.68
CA GLU A 179 -7.56 6.57 17.67
C GLU A 179 -8.36 5.69 16.72
N SER A 180 -9.64 5.56 16.98
CA SER A 180 -10.60 4.94 16.07
C SER A 180 -11.75 5.89 15.78
N VAL A 181 -12.30 5.79 14.57
CA VAL A 181 -13.48 6.56 14.14
C VAL A 181 -14.45 5.62 13.47
N ALA A 182 -15.69 5.58 13.93
CA ALA A 182 -16.71 4.71 13.37
C ALA A 182 -17.11 5.13 11.95
N LEU A 183 -17.48 4.15 11.14
CA LEU A 183 -18.07 4.33 9.82
C LEU A 183 -19.54 3.94 9.84
N THR A 184 -20.35 4.62 9.04
CA THR A 184 -21.72 4.18 8.72
C THR A 184 -21.68 2.88 7.91
N ALA A 185 -22.81 2.23 7.71
CA ALA A 185 -22.86 0.98 6.94
C ALA A 185 -22.42 1.14 5.46
N ASP A 186 -22.55 2.32 4.89
CA ASP A 186 -22.10 2.69 3.55
C ASP A 186 -20.67 3.25 3.50
N GLY A 187 -20.06 3.54 4.66
CA GLY A 187 -18.65 3.89 4.79
C GLY A 187 -18.36 5.36 5.12
N ALA A 188 -19.37 6.22 5.28
CA ALA A 188 -19.11 7.60 5.68
C ALA A 188 -18.58 7.68 7.12
N VAL A 189 -17.65 8.58 7.38
CA VAL A 189 -17.16 8.89 8.73
C VAL A 189 -18.34 9.37 9.59
N THR A 190 -18.46 8.82 10.81
CA THR A 190 -19.56 9.19 11.72
C THR A 190 -19.11 9.20 13.18
N GLY A 191 -19.76 10.04 13.98
CA GLY A 191 -19.48 10.16 15.40
C GLY A 191 -18.20 10.94 15.71
N ASN A 192 -17.59 10.61 16.84
CA ASN A 192 -16.36 11.22 17.34
C ASN A 192 -15.21 10.22 17.28
N ALA A 193 -13.99 10.70 17.26
CA ALA A 193 -12.81 9.89 17.50
C ALA A 193 -12.82 9.34 18.93
N ASN A 194 -12.32 8.12 19.12
CA ASN A 194 -12.19 7.44 20.40
C ASN A 194 -10.75 6.95 20.56
N LEU A 195 -10.25 6.89 21.80
CA LEU A 195 -8.96 6.26 22.07
C LEU A 195 -9.09 4.73 22.03
N VAL A 196 -8.16 4.09 21.38
CA VAL A 196 -7.95 2.62 21.46
C VAL A 196 -7.46 2.29 22.87
N SER A 197 -8.04 1.25 23.50
CA SER A 197 -7.70 0.79 24.84
C SER A 197 -6.47 -0.15 24.84
N ASP A 198 -6.00 -0.47 26.06
CA ASP A 198 -4.95 -1.45 26.32
C ASP A 198 -3.62 -1.17 25.57
N ILE A 199 -3.38 0.09 25.22
CA ILE A 199 -2.12 0.51 24.63
C ILE A 199 -0.98 0.22 25.63
N PRO A 200 0.17 -0.35 25.19
CA PRO A 200 1.30 -0.64 26.05
C PRO A 200 1.75 0.58 26.86
N ALA A 201 2.12 0.38 28.12
CA ALA A 201 2.54 1.48 28.99
C ALA A 201 3.83 2.19 28.54
N ASN A 202 4.64 1.54 27.69
CA ASN A 202 5.84 2.06 27.06
C ASN A 202 5.57 2.65 25.65
N VAL A 203 4.31 2.88 25.29
CA VAL A 203 3.95 3.46 23.99
C VAL A 203 4.80 4.69 23.69
N ASN A 204 5.37 4.71 22.49
CA ASN A 204 6.18 5.82 22.03
C ASN A 204 6.14 5.89 20.51
N THR A 205 5.51 6.91 19.99
CA THR A 205 5.36 7.18 18.57
C THR A 205 4.65 6.04 17.81
N PRO A 206 3.34 5.78 18.02
CA PRO A 206 2.53 5.03 17.05
C PRO A 206 2.61 5.73 15.69
N LEU A 207 2.97 4.98 14.61
CA LEU A 207 3.30 5.63 13.35
C LEU A 207 2.67 4.94 12.14
N GLY A 208 3.33 3.94 11.56
CA GLY A 208 2.82 3.24 10.40
C GLY A 208 1.82 2.15 10.75
N LEU A 209 0.91 1.85 9.84
CA LEU A 209 -0.03 0.75 10.02
C LEU A 209 -0.31 0.01 8.71
N ALA A 210 -0.76 -1.24 8.84
CA ALA A 210 -1.31 -2.04 7.77
C ALA A 210 -2.57 -2.76 8.25
N THR A 211 -3.60 -2.85 7.41
CA THR A 211 -4.91 -3.37 7.81
C THR A 211 -5.36 -4.59 7.01
N ARG A 212 -6.13 -5.47 7.65
CA ARG A 212 -6.77 -6.61 7.01
C ARG A 212 -8.03 -7.04 7.77
N GLY A 213 -9.20 -6.90 7.16
CA GLY A 213 -10.48 -7.21 7.81
C GLY A 213 -10.68 -6.37 9.08
N ASN A 214 -10.70 -7.01 10.26
CA ASN A 214 -10.85 -6.32 11.54
C ASN A 214 -9.50 -5.94 12.18
N ASP A 215 -8.39 -6.32 11.58
CA ASP A 215 -7.05 -6.17 12.15
C ASP A 215 -6.35 -4.92 11.63
N ALA A 216 -5.78 -4.13 12.52
CA ALA A 216 -4.78 -3.13 12.23
C ALA A 216 -3.48 -3.49 12.96
N TYR A 217 -2.42 -3.73 12.21
CA TYR A 217 -1.07 -3.85 12.73
C TYR A 217 -0.48 -2.44 12.79
N VAL A 218 -0.03 -2.01 13.96
CA VAL A 218 0.43 -0.64 14.21
C VAL A 218 1.85 -0.68 14.75
N THR A 219 2.75 0.10 14.15
CA THR A 219 4.11 0.26 14.71
C THR A 219 4.07 1.18 15.92
N ILE A 220 4.77 0.78 16.98
CA ILE A 220 5.12 1.65 18.11
C ILE A 220 6.61 1.97 17.93
N ALA A 221 6.88 2.91 17.03
CA ALA A 221 8.19 3.07 16.40
C ALA A 221 9.33 3.22 17.42
N HIS A 222 9.24 4.16 18.35
CA HIS A 222 10.31 4.41 19.32
C HIS A 222 10.31 3.44 20.52
N ALA A 223 9.30 2.57 20.64
CA ALA A 223 9.35 1.42 21.56
C ALA A 223 9.95 0.18 20.89
N ASN A 224 10.20 0.20 19.58
CA ASN A 224 10.65 -0.94 18.76
C ASN A 224 9.66 -2.11 18.81
N GLU A 225 8.38 -1.84 18.64
CA GLU A 225 7.30 -2.81 18.78
C GLU A 225 6.28 -2.69 17.64
N ILE A 226 5.54 -3.78 17.42
CA ILE A 226 4.35 -3.81 16.56
C ILE A 226 3.20 -4.35 17.38
N SER A 227 2.08 -3.61 17.41
CA SER A 227 0.84 -3.96 18.09
C SER A 227 -0.23 -4.39 17.12
N LEU A 228 -1.07 -5.36 17.50
CA LEU A 228 -2.31 -5.70 16.82
C LEU A 228 -3.47 -5.01 17.53
N VAL A 229 -4.15 -4.14 16.81
CA VAL A 229 -5.39 -3.46 17.24
C VAL A 229 -6.59 -4.15 16.58
N ARG A 230 -7.61 -4.45 17.37
CA ARG A 230 -8.89 -5.00 16.91
C ARG A 230 -9.99 -4.57 17.90
N ASP A 231 -11.16 -4.19 17.39
CA ASP A 231 -12.32 -3.82 18.19
C ASP A 231 -11.98 -2.77 19.29
N ASP A 232 -11.28 -1.70 18.91
CA ASP A 232 -10.85 -0.60 19.77
C ASP A 232 -9.90 -0.97 20.93
N ALA A 233 -9.20 -2.09 20.82
CA ALA A 233 -8.25 -2.53 21.83
C ALA A 233 -6.96 -3.08 21.22
N VAL A 234 -5.82 -2.89 21.90
CA VAL A 234 -4.58 -3.61 21.60
C VAL A 234 -4.68 -5.02 22.17
N LEU A 235 -4.62 -6.04 21.29
CA LEU A 235 -4.71 -7.44 21.69
C LEU A 235 -3.37 -8.07 22.01
N THR A 236 -2.33 -7.67 21.31
CA THR A 236 -0.96 -8.17 21.49
C THR A 236 0.06 -7.18 20.97
N THR A 237 1.25 -7.23 21.52
CA THR A 237 2.39 -6.42 21.10
C THR A 237 3.62 -7.33 21.01
N THR A 238 4.39 -7.18 19.94
CA THR A 238 5.59 -7.97 19.67
C THR A 238 6.79 -7.05 19.48
N PRO A 239 7.91 -7.25 20.18
CA PRO A 239 9.12 -6.46 19.99
C PRO A 239 9.82 -6.81 18.67
N SER A 240 10.43 -5.81 18.06
CA SER A 240 11.45 -5.98 17.02
C SER A 240 12.78 -6.26 17.70
N VAL A 241 13.25 -7.54 17.64
CA VAL A 241 14.31 -8.03 18.55
C VAL A 241 15.64 -7.30 18.38
N THR A 242 16.05 -6.98 17.15
CA THR A 242 17.35 -6.41 16.84
C THR A 242 17.32 -5.17 15.97
N GLN A 243 16.14 -4.84 15.42
CA GLN A 243 15.96 -3.68 14.56
C GLN A 243 15.28 -2.56 15.34
N HIS A 244 15.62 -1.33 15.00
CA HIS A 244 15.12 -0.14 15.70
C HIS A 244 14.15 0.64 14.83
N ALA A 245 13.17 1.25 15.50
CA ALA A 245 12.12 2.07 14.95
C ALA A 245 11.46 1.44 13.70
N PRO A 246 10.67 0.36 13.86
CA PRO A 246 9.74 -0.05 12.82
C PRO A 246 8.78 1.11 12.54
N CYS A 247 8.95 1.79 11.40
CA CYS A 247 8.20 3.01 11.11
C CYS A 247 6.99 2.73 10.22
N TRP A 248 7.14 1.89 9.19
CA TRP A 248 6.13 1.68 8.15
C TRP A 248 5.85 0.19 7.95
N LEU A 249 4.63 -0.15 7.57
CA LEU A 249 4.19 -1.55 7.41
C LEU A 249 3.60 -1.81 6.03
N ALA A 250 3.89 -2.99 5.49
CA ALA A 250 3.20 -3.56 4.34
C ALA A 250 2.78 -5.01 4.63
N LEU A 251 1.58 -5.40 4.18
CA LEU A 251 1.01 -6.72 4.46
C LEU A 251 0.80 -7.50 3.16
N ASP A 252 1.30 -8.74 3.14
CA ASP A 252 1.09 -9.71 2.06
C ASP A 252 0.64 -11.06 2.64
N GLY A 253 -0.64 -11.37 2.53
CA GLY A 253 -1.17 -12.63 3.06
C GLY A 253 -0.77 -12.86 4.52
N PRO A 254 0.05 -13.90 4.82
CA PRO A 254 0.51 -14.18 6.17
C PRO A 254 1.76 -13.37 6.58
N PHE A 255 2.34 -12.57 5.68
CA PHE A 255 3.58 -11.84 5.93
C PHE A 255 3.32 -10.36 6.17
N LEU A 256 3.93 -9.83 7.23
CA LEU A 256 3.97 -8.41 7.53
C LEU A 256 5.43 -7.95 7.42
N PHE A 257 5.67 -6.96 6.56
CA PHE A 257 6.98 -6.35 6.38
C PHE A 257 7.03 -5.03 7.14
N SER A 258 8.11 -4.79 7.86
CA SER A 258 8.35 -3.55 8.59
C SER A 258 9.60 -2.86 8.09
N ALA A 259 9.46 -1.63 7.63
CA ALA A 259 10.60 -0.76 7.32
C ALA A 259 11.12 -0.11 8.61
N ASN A 260 12.40 -0.36 8.92
CA ASN A 260 13.06 0.06 10.17
C ASN A 260 14.06 1.16 9.84
N SER A 261 13.63 2.44 9.97
CA SER A 261 14.39 3.58 9.47
C SER A 261 15.83 3.64 9.98
N PRO A 262 16.12 3.77 11.27
CA PRO A 262 17.49 3.90 11.73
C PRO A 262 18.32 2.60 11.64
N SER A 263 17.68 1.48 11.35
CA SER A 263 18.37 0.20 11.10
C SER A 263 18.63 -0.07 9.63
N LEU A 264 18.23 0.84 8.74
CA LEU A 264 18.40 0.76 7.28
C LEU A 264 17.96 -0.60 6.72
N SER A 265 16.81 -1.12 7.20
CA SER A 265 16.41 -2.48 6.91
C SER A 265 14.90 -2.67 6.81
N VAL A 266 14.51 -3.80 6.24
CA VAL A 266 13.16 -4.36 6.34
C VAL A 266 13.22 -5.64 7.14
N SER A 267 12.34 -5.78 8.14
CA SER A 267 12.08 -7.04 8.85
C SER A 267 10.83 -7.72 8.29
N ARG A 268 10.73 -9.05 8.47
CA ARG A 268 9.52 -9.80 8.16
C ARG A 268 8.98 -10.48 9.42
N TYR A 269 7.64 -10.50 9.50
CA TYR A 269 6.88 -11.16 10.55
C TYR A 269 5.84 -12.08 9.92
N ALA A 270 5.65 -13.26 10.48
CA ALA A 270 4.50 -14.11 10.20
C ALA A 270 3.31 -13.66 11.08
N VAL A 271 2.14 -13.44 10.46
CA VAL A 271 0.93 -12.99 11.17
C VAL A 271 -0.22 -13.98 10.97
N TYR A 272 -0.75 -14.50 12.07
CA TYR A 272 -1.88 -15.42 12.09
C TYR A 272 -2.67 -15.33 13.40
N GLY A 273 -3.98 -15.19 13.29
CA GLY A 273 -4.86 -15.00 14.47
C GLY A 273 -4.48 -13.73 15.22
N GLN A 274 -3.98 -13.88 16.46
CA GLN A 274 -3.48 -12.78 17.28
C GLN A 274 -1.94 -12.77 17.40
N HIS A 275 -1.25 -13.61 16.63
CA HIS A 275 0.19 -13.74 16.73
C HIS A 275 0.90 -12.90 15.67
N ILE A 276 1.93 -12.19 16.12
CA ILE A 276 2.90 -11.49 15.29
C ILE A 276 4.27 -12.07 15.66
N ILE A 277 4.91 -12.79 14.77
CA ILE A 277 6.17 -13.49 15.05
C ILE A 277 7.23 -12.99 14.06
N GLN A 278 8.28 -12.34 14.55
CA GLN A 278 9.42 -11.97 13.72
C GLN A 278 10.15 -13.25 13.28
N ASP A 279 10.09 -13.57 11.99
CA ASP A 279 10.73 -14.75 11.39
C ASP A 279 11.98 -14.38 10.57
N ALA A 280 12.12 -13.10 10.16
CA ALA A 280 13.35 -12.56 9.62
C ALA A 280 13.61 -11.16 10.19
N ALA A 281 14.63 -11.03 11.04
CA ALA A 281 15.01 -9.74 11.61
C ALA A 281 15.50 -8.76 10.53
N VAL A 282 16.22 -9.27 9.52
CA VAL A 282 16.66 -8.52 8.34
C VAL A 282 16.29 -9.32 7.10
N ALA A 283 15.26 -8.88 6.37
CA ALA A 283 14.86 -9.43 5.08
C ALA A 283 15.48 -8.66 3.91
N ALA A 284 15.77 -7.37 4.09
CA ALA A 284 16.50 -6.51 3.14
C ALA A 284 17.23 -5.39 3.88
N THR A 285 18.26 -4.80 3.22
CA THR A 285 19.03 -3.65 3.72
C THR A 285 19.08 -2.55 2.66
N PHE A 286 19.27 -1.29 3.09
CA PHE A 286 19.25 -0.09 2.26
C PHE A 286 20.47 0.78 2.53
N GLU A 287 20.74 1.74 1.64
CA GLU A 287 21.79 2.75 1.82
C GLU A 287 21.31 3.92 2.69
N GLY A 288 19.99 4.16 2.72
CA GLY A 288 19.34 5.23 3.47
C GLY A 288 18.25 4.75 4.42
N ASP A 289 17.70 5.68 5.19
CA ASP A 289 16.58 5.44 6.10
C ASP A 289 15.31 5.13 5.29
N PRO A 290 14.69 3.93 5.41
CA PRO A 290 13.40 3.66 4.80
C PRO A 290 12.32 4.64 5.30
N THR A 291 11.60 5.26 4.35
CA THR A 291 10.60 6.31 4.61
C THR A 291 9.17 5.93 4.21
N ASP A 292 9.00 4.89 3.42
CA ASP A 292 7.69 4.27 3.15
C ASP A 292 7.87 2.87 2.54
N ILE A 293 6.81 2.04 2.61
CA ILE A 293 6.79 0.67 2.12
C ILE A 293 5.38 0.29 1.67
N ALA A 294 5.25 -0.40 0.55
CA ALA A 294 3.98 -0.96 0.11
C ALA A 294 4.15 -2.30 -0.61
N TYR A 295 3.15 -3.15 -0.46
CA TYR A 295 3.04 -4.42 -1.19
C TYR A 295 1.91 -4.37 -2.23
N GLY A 296 2.15 -5.00 -3.37
CA GLY A 296 1.16 -5.22 -4.41
C GLY A 296 1.70 -6.10 -5.53
N ALA A 297 0.84 -6.92 -6.11
CA ALA A 297 1.16 -7.73 -7.29
C ALA A 297 2.42 -8.63 -7.12
N GLY A 298 2.65 -9.21 -5.94
CA GLY A 298 3.83 -10.03 -5.68
C GLY A 298 5.15 -9.25 -5.58
N ARG A 299 5.05 -7.94 -5.32
CA ARG A 299 6.21 -7.04 -5.18
C ARG A 299 6.11 -6.21 -3.92
N LEU A 300 7.27 -5.85 -3.42
CA LEU A 300 7.43 -4.89 -2.32
C LEU A 300 8.21 -3.68 -2.86
N GLY A 301 7.62 -2.49 -2.75
CA GLY A 301 8.28 -1.22 -3.01
C GLY A 301 8.70 -0.58 -1.70
N VAL A 302 9.94 -0.09 -1.61
CA VAL A 302 10.46 0.62 -0.44
C VAL A 302 11.10 1.90 -0.90
N ILE A 303 10.70 3.02 -0.29
CA ILE A 303 11.39 4.31 -0.44
C ILE A 303 12.36 4.46 0.72
N ASP A 304 13.59 4.84 0.44
CA ASP A 304 14.59 5.23 1.43
C ASP A 304 15.24 6.58 1.08
N SER A 305 15.92 7.19 2.04
CA SER A 305 16.69 8.42 1.83
C SER A 305 18.03 8.35 2.56
N ASP A 306 19.12 8.62 1.83
CA ASP A 306 20.50 8.72 2.37
C ASP A 306 20.85 10.12 2.90
N GLY A 307 19.86 11.05 2.92
CA GLY A 307 20.06 12.46 3.27
C GLY A 307 20.52 13.34 2.12
N THR A 308 20.82 12.76 0.95
CA THR A 308 21.20 13.46 -0.28
C THR A 308 20.25 13.09 -1.43
N ASN A 309 19.89 11.82 -1.51
CA ASN A 309 19.04 11.23 -2.52
C ASN A 309 17.94 10.42 -1.85
N SER A 310 16.83 10.23 -2.54
CA SER A 310 15.89 9.15 -2.23
C SER A 310 16.10 7.99 -3.21
N HIS A 311 15.73 6.78 -2.78
CA HIS A 311 15.75 5.59 -3.62
C HIS A 311 14.40 4.90 -3.56
N LEU A 312 13.98 4.31 -4.69
CA LEU A 312 12.86 3.37 -4.76
C LEU A 312 13.43 2.00 -5.08
N SER A 313 13.46 1.13 -4.09
CA SER A 313 13.85 -0.27 -4.24
C SER A 313 12.62 -1.13 -4.55
N ILE A 314 12.67 -1.94 -5.62
CA ILE A 314 11.58 -2.81 -6.07
C ILE A 314 12.01 -4.26 -5.91
N PHE A 315 11.36 -4.99 -5.01
CA PHE A 315 11.63 -6.40 -4.73
C PHE A 315 10.53 -7.30 -5.35
N LYS A 316 10.90 -8.50 -5.74
CA LYS A 316 9.97 -9.62 -5.87
C LYS A 316 9.77 -10.24 -4.50
N VAL A 317 8.53 -10.63 -4.19
CA VAL A 317 8.17 -11.42 -3.01
C VAL A 317 7.77 -12.81 -3.48
N ASP A 318 8.42 -13.86 -2.99
CA ASP A 318 8.06 -15.24 -3.30
C ASP A 318 6.95 -15.77 -2.37
N GLU A 319 6.49 -17.00 -2.60
CA GLU A 319 5.41 -17.65 -1.84
C GLU A 319 5.77 -17.84 -0.35
N ASP A 320 7.07 -17.86 -0.02
CA ASP A 320 7.58 -17.95 1.35
C ASP A 320 7.85 -16.56 1.96
N GLY A 321 7.52 -15.48 1.26
CA GLY A 321 7.73 -14.09 1.70
C GLY A 321 9.19 -13.63 1.62
N ASN A 322 10.07 -14.34 0.90
CA ASN A 322 11.45 -13.88 0.74
C ASN A 322 11.54 -12.79 -0.32
N LEU A 323 12.43 -11.84 -0.06
CA LEU A 323 12.65 -10.69 -0.91
C LEU A 323 13.83 -10.92 -1.87
N THR A 324 13.60 -10.70 -3.16
CA THR A 324 14.67 -10.66 -4.16
C THR A 324 14.68 -9.27 -4.80
N LEU A 325 15.76 -8.52 -4.64
CA LEU A 325 15.89 -7.19 -5.24
C LEU A 325 15.83 -7.29 -6.76
N GLY A 326 14.92 -6.55 -7.37
CA GLY A 326 14.77 -6.42 -8.81
C GLY A 326 15.54 -5.21 -9.32
N ASP A 327 15.13 -4.01 -8.94
CA ASP A 327 15.73 -2.76 -9.40
C ASP A 327 15.72 -1.68 -8.30
N VAL A 328 16.57 -0.66 -8.49
CA VAL A 328 16.66 0.53 -7.63
C VAL A 328 16.66 1.79 -8.50
N VAL A 329 15.66 2.65 -8.29
CA VAL A 329 15.59 3.97 -8.92
C VAL A 329 16.15 5.02 -7.96
N THR A 330 17.12 5.82 -8.40
CA THR A 330 17.70 6.90 -7.60
C THR A 330 17.14 8.26 -8.03
N PHE A 331 16.62 9.02 -7.07
CA PHE A 331 16.15 10.39 -7.23
C PHE A 331 17.26 11.35 -6.76
N THR A 332 18.17 11.67 -7.66
CA THR A 332 19.37 12.46 -7.34
C THR A 332 19.02 13.88 -6.86
N GLY A 333 19.52 14.25 -5.68
CA GLY A 333 19.27 15.55 -5.07
C GLY A 333 17.86 15.75 -4.52
N VAL A 334 17.07 14.68 -4.42
CA VAL A 334 15.72 14.68 -3.86
C VAL A 334 15.70 13.79 -2.62
N VAL A 335 15.31 14.34 -1.49
CA VAL A 335 15.21 13.63 -0.20
C VAL A 335 13.79 13.56 0.34
N SER A 336 12.84 14.11 -0.41
CA SER A 336 11.44 14.27 0.05
C SER A 336 10.47 13.23 -0.50
N THR A 337 10.92 12.33 -1.39
CA THR A 337 10.06 11.31 -1.99
C THR A 337 9.29 10.56 -0.91
N ASN A 338 7.97 10.51 -1.06
CA ASN A 338 7.06 9.92 -0.07
C ASN A 338 5.88 9.24 -0.76
N GLY A 339 5.40 8.16 -0.15
CA GLY A 339 4.34 7.36 -0.69
C GLY A 339 4.83 6.36 -1.74
N VAL A 340 4.39 5.13 -1.63
CA VAL A 340 4.59 4.10 -2.66
C VAL A 340 3.36 3.22 -2.77
N VAL A 341 2.94 2.90 -4.00
CA VAL A 341 1.91 1.88 -4.29
C VAL A 341 2.27 1.10 -5.53
N ILE A 342 1.81 -0.14 -5.61
CA ILE A 342 1.99 -1.02 -6.76
C ILE A 342 0.61 -1.42 -7.26
N ILE A 343 0.32 -1.17 -8.55
CA ILE A 343 -0.97 -1.46 -9.18
C ILE A 343 -0.80 -2.41 -10.36
N THR A 344 -1.85 -3.16 -10.70
CA THR A 344 -1.92 -3.96 -11.92
C THR A 344 -2.87 -3.32 -12.93
N SER A 345 -2.65 -3.57 -14.20
CA SER A 345 -3.54 -3.07 -15.26
C SER A 345 -4.99 -3.58 -15.14
N ASP A 346 -5.19 -4.72 -14.50
CA ASP A 346 -6.51 -5.31 -14.27
C ASP A 346 -7.35 -4.49 -13.29
N GLU A 347 -6.72 -3.72 -12.40
CA GLU A 347 -7.43 -2.84 -11.48
C GLU A 347 -8.23 -1.76 -12.20
N GLY A 348 -7.77 -1.30 -13.38
CA GLY A 348 -8.50 -0.37 -14.25
C GLY A 348 -9.73 -0.98 -14.93
N LEU A 349 -9.82 -2.31 -15.02
CA LEU A 349 -10.94 -3.01 -15.65
C LEU A 349 -12.02 -3.44 -14.63
N ALA A 350 -11.75 -3.34 -13.34
CA ALA A 350 -12.62 -3.78 -12.23
C ALA A 350 -13.64 -2.71 -11.78
N ARG A 351 -14.09 -1.84 -12.70
CA ARG A 351 -15.03 -0.72 -12.44
C ARG A 351 -16.48 -1.11 -12.56
#